data_45175dc092a50f0ca9bba40ecdb20c7a
#
_entry.id   45175dc092a50f0ca9bba40ecdb20c7a
#
_cell.length_a   1.000
_cell.length_b   1.000
_cell.length_c   1.000
_cell.angle_alpha   90.00
_cell.angle_beta   90.00
_cell.angle_gamma   90.00
#
_symmetry.space_group_name_H-M   'P 1'
#
loop_
_entity.id
_entity.type
_entity.pdbx_description
1 polymer ?
#
loop_
_entity_poly.entity_id
_entity_poly.type
_entity_poly.pdbx_seq_one_letter_code
_entity_poly.pdbx_strand_id
1 'polypeptide(L)'
;TLQAGFTDFHYLRDEWKSANRAQIVIVTKCPADLGQDKKYKIIRSLKLKPHQRLFFTTIEYGTPYHIIQQDDEWILTTNDEVLLVCGIANPKPLKEYLHATVDTYYQKDYSDHHIFLIDDLNEIKERFNDIVAKRKIILTTEKDAVRLTKFSTELTDLPLYVLPVKHRFLF
;
A
#
# COMPACT_ATOMS: atom_id res chain seq x y z
N THR A 1 -5.85 -5.11 -9.55
CA THR A 1 -5.10 -5.31 -10.79
C THR A 1 -6.02 -5.20 -11.98
N LEU A 2 -6.09 -4.02 -12.56
CA LEU A 2 -6.79 -3.74 -13.82
C LEU A 2 -6.20 -4.51 -15.03
N GLN A 3 -5.13 -5.28 -14.85
CA GLN A 3 -4.56 -6.09 -15.94
C GLN A 3 -5.30 -7.41 -16.17
N ALA A 4 -6.01 -7.94 -15.20
CA ALA A 4 -6.66 -9.23 -15.33
C ALA A 4 -8.16 -9.15 -15.38
N GLY A 5 -8.78 -8.00 -15.29
CA GLY A 5 -10.16 -8.18 -15.22
C GLY A 5 -11.02 -7.03 -14.80
N PHE A 6 -11.18 -6.11 -15.69
CA PHE A 6 -12.46 -5.39 -15.67
C PHE A 6 -13.65 -6.33 -15.88
N THR A 7 -13.42 -7.60 -16.15
CA THR A 7 -14.41 -8.66 -16.30
C THR A 7 -14.52 -9.60 -15.10
N ASP A 8 -13.55 -9.62 -14.18
CA ASP A 8 -13.62 -10.45 -12.97
C ASP A 8 -14.27 -9.68 -11.83
N PHE A 9 -15.57 -9.64 -11.84
CA PHE A 9 -16.41 -9.12 -10.75
C PHE A 9 -16.38 -9.96 -9.47
N HIS A 10 -15.53 -10.98 -9.38
CA HIS A 10 -15.42 -11.90 -8.26
C HIS A 10 -14.89 -11.26 -6.95
N TYR A 11 -14.36 -10.04 -7.00
CA TYR A 11 -13.80 -9.33 -5.83
C TYR A 11 -14.67 -8.17 -5.33
N LEU A 12 -15.89 -8.03 -5.80
CA LEU A 12 -16.80 -7.04 -5.26
C LEU A 12 -17.26 -7.49 -3.87
N ARG A 13 -17.15 -6.61 -2.88
CA ARG A 13 -17.70 -6.84 -1.53
C ARG A 13 -19.23 -6.77 -1.49
N ASP A 14 -19.85 -6.24 -2.53
CA ASP A 14 -21.29 -6.06 -2.63
C ASP A 14 -21.74 -6.29 -4.08
N GLU A 15 -23.04 -6.52 -4.29
CA GLU A 15 -23.58 -6.66 -5.64
C GLU A 15 -23.39 -5.38 -6.46
N TRP A 16 -23.05 -5.56 -7.75
CA TRP A 16 -22.91 -4.44 -8.68
C TRP A 16 -24.14 -3.50 -8.70
N LYS A 17 -25.34 -4.07 -8.46
CA LYS A 17 -26.58 -3.31 -8.35
C LYS A 17 -26.56 -2.26 -7.25
N SER A 18 -25.75 -2.42 -6.22
CA SER A 18 -25.60 -1.44 -5.14
C SER A 18 -25.01 -0.11 -5.63
N ALA A 19 -24.20 -0.12 -6.67
CA ALA A 19 -23.69 1.08 -7.33
C ALA A 19 -24.83 1.96 -7.91
N ASN A 20 -25.99 1.38 -8.23
CA ASN A 20 -27.12 2.10 -8.80
C ASN A 20 -27.71 3.19 -7.90
N ARG A 21 -27.54 3.12 -6.60
CA ARG A 21 -27.98 4.11 -5.60
C ARG A 21 -26.94 5.17 -5.26
N ALA A 22 -25.70 4.98 -5.72
CA ALA A 22 -24.63 5.93 -5.49
C ALA A 22 -24.80 7.16 -6.38
N GLN A 23 -24.53 8.33 -5.85
CA GLN A 23 -24.43 9.58 -6.62
C GLN A 23 -23.01 9.78 -7.19
N ILE A 24 -22.02 9.26 -6.49
CA ILE A 24 -20.60 9.33 -6.86
C ILE A 24 -20.06 7.91 -6.96
N VAL A 25 -19.40 7.62 -8.07
CA VAL A 25 -18.68 6.37 -8.31
C VAL A 25 -17.19 6.69 -8.44
N ILE A 26 -16.34 5.98 -7.70
CA ILE A 26 -14.90 6.17 -7.74
C ILE A 26 -14.24 4.85 -8.15
N VAL A 27 -13.48 4.89 -9.24
CA VAL A 27 -12.62 3.78 -9.66
C VAL A 27 -11.24 4.02 -9.05
N THR A 28 -10.86 3.18 -8.11
CA THR A 28 -9.63 3.34 -7.34
C THR A 28 -8.49 2.49 -7.90
N LYS A 29 -7.26 2.80 -7.46
CA LYS A 29 -6.03 2.05 -7.81
C LYS A 29 -5.77 1.97 -9.32
N CYS A 30 -6.16 3.01 -10.04
CA CYS A 30 -5.84 3.12 -11.45
C CYS A 30 -4.33 3.34 -11.64
N PRO A 31 -3.75 2.92 -12.77
CA PRO A 31 -2.42 3.38 -13.16
C PRO A 31 -2.36 4.90 -13.22
N ALA A 32 -1.24 5.50 -12.83
CA ALA A 32 -1.09 6.95 -12.84
C ALA A 32 -1.21 7.56 -14.25
N ASP A 33 -0.85 6.79 -15.27
CA ASP A 33 -0.90 7.10 -16.69
C ASP A 33 -2.16 6.57 -17.39
N LEU A 34 -3.28 6.43 -16.67
CA LEU A 34 -4.53 5.91 -17.22
C LEU A 34 -5.00 6.71 -18.43
N GLY A 35 -4.72 6.20 -19.64
CA GLY A 35 -5.07 6.84 -20.89
C GLY A 35 -6.57 6.93 -21.15
N GLN A 36 -6.97 7.87 -22.01
CA GLN A 36 -8.37 8.15 -22.32
C GLN A 36 -9.12 6.92 -22.86
N ASP A 37 -8.50 6.11 -23.73
CA ASP A 37 -9.15 4.90 -24.27
C ASP A 37 -9.52 3.89 -23.18
N LYS A 38 -8.63 3.73 -22.17
CA LYS A 38 -8.91 2.88 -21.00
C LYS A 38 -10.02 3.48 -20.15
N LYS A 39 -10.03 4.82 -19.92
CA LYS A 39 -11.12 5.51 -19.23
C LYS A 39 -12.46 5.27 -19.93
N TYR A 40 -12.52 5.42 -21.25
CA TYR A 40 -13.75 5.17 -22.03
C TYR A 40 -14.24 3.72 -21.92
N LYS A 41 -13.34 2.73 -21.97
CA LYS A 41 -13.71 1.32 -21.79
C LYS A 41 -14.34 1.08 -20.41
N ILE A 42 -13.74 1.66 -19.37
CA ILE A 42 -14.23 1.59 -18.00
C ILE A 42 -15.63 2.23 -17.89
N ILE A 43 -15.78 3.46 -18.39
CA ILE A 43 -17.05 4.19 -18.36
C ILE A 43 -18.18 3.38 -19.01
N ARG A 44 -17.89 2.79 -20.17
CA ARG A 44 -18.88 1.94 -20.89
C ARG A 44 -19.27 0.70 -20.09
N SER A 45 -18.32 0.05 -19.41
CA SER A 45 -18.58 -1.17 -18.63
C SER A 45 -19.41 -0.88 -17.38
N LEU A 46 -19.27 0.33 -16.80
CA LEU A 46 -19.95 0.75 -15.58
C LEU A 46 -21.45 1.02 -15.77
N LYS A 47 -21.92 1.28 -17.00
CA LYS A 47 -23.33 1.57 -17.32
C LYS A 47 -23.95 2.58 -16.36
N LEU A 48 -23.23 3.69 -16.10
CA LEU A 48 -23.65 4.72 -15.15
C LEU A 48 -24.98 5.36 -15.54
N LYS A 49 -25.74 5.78 -14.53
CA LYS A 49 -26.95 6.57 -14.71
C LYS A 49 -26.61 8.04 -14.93
N PRO A 50 -27.48 8.85 -15.58
CA PRO A 50 -27.21 10.26 -15.91
C PRO A 50 -26.88 11.15 -14.71
N HIS A 51 -27.39 10.81 -13.52
CA HIS A 51 -27.14 11.58 -12.28
C HIS A 51 -25.86 11.19 -11.55
N GLN A 52 -25.17 10.15 -11.99
CA GLN A 52 -23.95 9.65 -11.33
C GLN A 52 -22.70 10.37 -11.86
N ARG A 53 -21.82 10.77 -10.96
CA ARG A 53 -20.51 11.33 -11.28
C ARG A 53 -19.45 10.26 -11.08
N LEU A 54 -18.52 10.17 -12.05
CA LEU A 54 -17.43 9.21 -12.02
C LEU A 54 -16.10 9.92 -11.82
N PHE A 55 -15.30 9.37 -10.92
CA PHE A 55 -13.92 9.78 -10.67
C PHE A 55 -12.98 8.59 -10.75
N PHE A 56 -11.73 8.86 -11.09
CA PHE A 56 -10.65 7.88 -11.09
C PHE A 56 -9.59 8.33 -10.10
N THR A 57 -9.02 7.40 -9.36
CA THR A 57 -7.90 7.68 -8.47
C THR A 57 -6.77 6.68 -8.66
N THR A 58 -5.54 7.17 -8.51
CA THR A 58 -4.33 6.35 -8.38
C THR A 58 -3.86 6.32 -6.94
N ILE A 59 -2.96 5.40 -6.63
CA ILE A 59 -2.25 5.34 -5.35
C ILE A 59 -0.99 6.19 -5.47
N GLU A 60 -0.74 7.02 -4.46
CA GLU A 60 0.53 7.68 -4.20
C GLU A 60 1.06 7.27 -2.84
N TYR A 61 2.36 6.99 -2.77
CA TYR A 61 3.06 6.76 -1.51
C TYR A 61 3.68 8.07 -1.03
N GLY A 62 3.50 8.37 0.26
CA GLY A 62 4.07 9.55 0.90
C GLY A 62 5.45 9.27 1.50
N THR A 63 5.96 10.24 2.27
CA THR A 63 7.19 10.09 3.02
C THR A 63 6.98 9.14 4.19
N PRO A 64 7.80 8.09 4.35
CA PRO A 64 7.74 7.23 5.52
C PRO A 64 7.95 8.01 6.82
N TYR A 65 7.17 7.68 7.85
CA TYR A 65 7.30 8.25 9.18
C TYR A 65 7.49 7.15 10.23
N HIS A 66 8.26 7.45 11.28
CA HIS A 66 8.55 6.48 12.34
C HIS A 66 7.26 6.08 13.07
N ILE A 67 7.06 4.77 13.29
CA ILE A 67 5.80 4.22 13.81
C ILE A 67 5.39 4.79 15.19
N ILE A 68 6.34 5.19 16.01
CA ILE A 68 6.10 5.78 17.35
C ILE A 68 6.30 7.29 17.32
N GLN A 69 7.44 7.76 16.79
CA GLN A 69 7.83 9.17 16.71
C GLN A 69 7.38 9.72 15.36
N GLN A 70 6.08 9.98 15.20
CA GLN A 70 5.46 10.30 13.92
C GLN A 70 6.03 11.55 13.21
N ASP A 71 6.70 12.44 13.93
CA ASP A 71 7.40 13.61 13.37
C ASP A 71 8.78 13.25 12.79
N ASP A 72 9.30 12.04 13.05
CA ASP A 72 10.53 11.52 12.46
C ASP A 72 10.21 10.91 11.10
N GLU A 73 10.57 11.62 10.03
CA GLU A 73 10.38 11.22 8.65
C GLU A 73 11.67 10.70 8.03
N TRP A 74 11.54 9.68 7.17
CA TRP A 74 12.67 9.11 6.41
C TRP A 74 12.51 9.36 4.92
N ILE A 75 13.44 10.11 4.34
CA ILE A 75 13.49 10.29 2.89
C ILE A 75 14.21 9.10 2.27
N LEU A 76 13.45 8.25 1.57
CA LEU A 76 13.98 7.11 0.84
C LEU A 76 14.83 7.57 -0.34
N THR A 77 15.99 6.93 -0.50
CA THR A 77 16.93 7.12 -1.60
C THR A 77 17.42 5.76 -2.12
N THR A 78 18.07 5.75 -3.27
CA THR A 78 18.68 4.53 -3.83
C THR A 78 19.73 3.89 -2.91
N ASN A 79 20.35 4.67 -2.04
CA ASN A 79 21.36 4.18 -1.09
C ASN A 79 20.79 3.52 0.18
N ASP A 80 19.46 3.49 0.32
CA ASP A 80 18.82 2.85 1.46
C ASP A 80 18.57 1.37 1.19
N GLU A 81 18.86 0.51 2.18
CA GLU A 81 18.42 -0.86 2.21
C GLU A 81 17.16 -0.99 3.07
N VAL A 82 16.12 -1.58 2.53
CA VAL A 82 14.80 -1.65 3.18
C VAL A 82 14.44 -3.08 3.52
N LEU A 83 14.09 -3.36 4.77
CA LEU A 83 13.37 -4.57 5.14
C LEU A 83 11.87 -4.29 5.08
N LEU A 84 11.21 -4.74 4.01
CA LEU A 84 9.76 -4.65 3.88
C LEU A 84 9.07 -5.72 4.73
N VAL A 85 8.25 -5.29 5.68
CA VAL A 85 7.40 -6.13 6.53
C VAL A 85 5.94 -5.84 6.17
N CYS A 86 5.25 -6.77 5.53
CA CYS A 86 3.86 -6.55 5.16
C CYS A 86 3.00 -7.81 5.18
N GLY A 87 1.74 -7.63 5.67
CA GLY A 87 0.68 -8.62 5.69
C GLY A 87 -0.58 -8.12 4.98
N ILE A 88 -0.44 -7.68 3.73
CA ILE A 88 -1.55 -7.19 2.90
C ILE A 88 -1.82 -8.13 1.72
N ALA A 89 -3.09 -8.23 1.31
CA ALA A 89 -3.54 -9.16 0.27
C ALA A 89 -2.85 -8.94 -1.10
N ASN A 90 -2.51 -7.70 -1.44
CA ASN A 90 -1.83 -7.38 -2.71
C ASN A 90 -0.65 -6.43 -2.49
N PRO A 91 0.55 -6.94 -2.22
CA PRO A 91 1.75 -6.13 -2.03
C PRO A 91 2.39 -5.65 -3.35
N LYS A 92 1.92 -6.10 -4.52
CA LYS A 92 2.55 -5.82 -5.81
C LYS A 92 2.78 -4.33 -6.08
N PRO A 93 1.80 -3.41 -5.91
CA PRO A 93 2.06 -1.98 -6.15
C PRO A 93 3.13 -1.39 -5.22
N LEU A 94 3.20 -1.88 -3.97
CA LEU A 94 4.19 -1.46 -3.00
C LEU A 94 5.59 -1.95 -3.40
N LYS A 95 5.70 -3.20 -3.85
CA LYS A 95 6.95 -3.76 -4.34
C LYS A 95 7.46 -3.04 -5.60
N GLU A 96 6.56 -2.70 -6.52
CA GLU A 96 6.88 -1.89 -7.71
C GLU A 96 7.39 -0.49 -7.33
N TYR A 97 6.78 0.14 -6.32
CA TYR A 97 7.25 1.41 -5.78
C TYR A 97 8.66 1.29 -5.18
N LEU A 98 8.92 0.27 -4.37
CA LEU A 98 10.25 0.07 -3.78
C LEU A 98 11.31 -0.21 -4.84
N HIS A 99 11.02 -1.04 -5.84
CA HIS A 99 11.92 -1.28 -6.98
C HIS A 99 12.29 -0.01 -7.75
N ALA A 100 11.39 0.98 -7.78
CA ALA A 100 11.65 2.26 -8.44
C ALA A 100 12.35 3.29 -7.53
N THR A 101 12.44 3.03 -6.23
CA THR A 101 12.89 4.04 -5.24
C THR A 101 14.22 3.67 -4.59
N VAL A 102 14.47 2.38 -4.32
CA VAL A 102 15.68 1.87 -3.66
C VAL A 102 16.34 0.78 -4.49
N ASP A 103 17.66 0.68 -4.42
CA ASP A 103 18.40 -0.34 -5.17
C ASP A 103 18.22 -1.74 -4.57
N THR A 104 18.07 -1.82 -3.25
CA THR A 104 17.96 -3.11 -2.54
C THR A 104 16.86 -3.09 -1.50
N TYR A 105 16.00 -4.11 -1.54
CA TYR A 105 15.10 -4.37 -0.42
C TYR A 105 14.92 -5.86 -0.18
N TYR A 106 14.70 -6.22 1.07
CA TYR A 106 14.41 -7.56 1.57
C TYR A 106 12.93 -7.65 1.94
N GLN A 107 12.38 -8.84 1.98
CA GLN A 107 10.96 -9.04 2.27
C GLN A 107 10.75 -10.01 3.43
N LYS A 108 9.83 -9.64 4.31
CA LYS A 108 9.18 -10.53 5.26
C LYS A 108 7.69 -10.42 5.05
N ASP A 109 7.15 -11.37 4.28
CA ASP A 109 5.73 -11.43 3.97
C ASP A 109 4.97 -12.19 5.05
N TYR A 110 3.84 -11.64 5.46
CA TYR A 110 2.86 -12.27 6.35
C TYR A 110 1.53 -12.47 5.61
N SER A 111 0.69 -13.35 6.12
CA SER A 111 -0.66 -13.53 5.60
C SER A 111 -1.49 -12.24 5.72
N ASP A 112 -2.48 -12.06 4.86
CA ASP A 112 -3.42 -10.94 5.04
C ASP A 112 -4.13 -11.07 6.38
N HIS A 113 -4.27 -9.95 7.08
CA HIS A 113 -4.82 -9.88 8.43
C HIS A 113 -3.99 -10.59 9.53
N HIS A 114 -2.69 -10.81 9.31
CA HIS A 114 -1.81 -11.43 10.30
C HIS A 114 -1.87 -10.71 11.66
N ILE A 115 -1.92 -11.49 12.73
CA ILE A 115 -1.86 -11.00 14.12
C ILE A 115 -0.42 -11.13 14.58
N PHE A 116 0.32 -10.03 14.60
CA PHE A 116 1.72 -10.03 15.03
C PHE A 116 1.85 -10.48 16.48
N LEU A 117 2.81 -11.35 16.75
CA LEU A 117 3.22 -11.80 18.07
C LEU A 117 4.62 -11.24 18.41
N ILE A 118 5.03 -11.38 19.64
CA ILE A 118 6.36 -10.95 20.06
C ILE A 118 7.47 -11.71 19.31
N ASP A 119 7.25 -12.96 18.97
CA ASP A 119 8.19 -13.78 18.21
C ASP A 119 8.36 -13.25 16.78
N ASP A 120 7.28 -12.78 16.14
CA ASP A 120 7.36 -12.12 14.83
C ASP A 120 8.27 -10.87 14.91
N LEU A 121 8.13 -10.10 15.99
CA LEU A 121 8.93 -8.89 16.19
C LEU A 121 10.42 -9.23 16.42
N ASN A 122 10.70 -10.30 17.15
CA ASN A 122 12.07 -10.80 17.35
C ASN A 122 12.67 -11.25 16.02
N GLU A 123 11.93 -11.98 15.20
CA GLU A 123 12.39 -12.40 13.86
C GLU A 123 12.63 -11.20 12.94
N ILE A 124 11.77 -10.18 12.98
CA ILE A 124 11.97 -8.93 12.23
C ILE A 124 13.27 -8.25 12.66
N LYS A 125 13.53 -8.15 13.96
CA LYS A 125 14.76 -7.56 14.52
C LYS A 125 16.01 -8.34 14.08
N GLU A 126 15.98 -9.66 14.15
CA GLU A 126 17.09 -10.52 13.71
C GLU A 126 17.39 -10.29 12.22
N ARG A 127 16.40 -10.38 11.35
CA ARG A 127 16.56 -10.12 9.91
C ARG A 127 17.07 -8.73 9.61
N PHE A 128 16.60 -7.73 10.35
CA PHE A 128 17.09 -6.36 10.19
C PHE A 128 18.56 -6.22 10.60
N ASN A 129 18.99 -6.89 11.66
CA ASN A 129 20.36 -6.87 12.13
C ASN A 129 21.31 -7.55 11.14
N ASP A 130 20.88 -8.55 10.41
CA ASP A 130 21.64 -9.26 9.39
C ASP A 130 21.94 -8.39 8.16
N ILE A 131 21.18 -7.32 7.95
CA ILE A 131 21.44 -6.39 6.85
C ILE A 131 22.66 -5.54 7.18
N VAL A 132 23.71 -5.66 6.35
CA VAL A 132 24.98 -4.93 6.52
C VAL A 132 24.96 -3.67 5.66
N ALA A 133 24.21 -2.66 6.08
CA ALA A 133 24.16 -1.37 5.39
C ALA A 133 24.25 -0.22 6.40
N LYS A 134 24.85 0.90 5.97
CA LYS A 134 24.93 2.12 6.80
C LYS A 134 23.58 2.84 6.89
N ARG A 135 22.81 2.80 5.82
CA ARG A 135 21.47 3.37 5.75
C ARG A 135 20.49 2.23 5.53
N LYS A 136 19.79 1.85 6.58
CA LYS A 136 18.78 0.78 6.52
C LYS A 136 17.60 1.10 7.42
N ILE A 137 16.41 0.71 6.97
CA ILE A 137 15.16 0.85 7.73
C ILE A 137 14.30 -0.40 7.59
N ILE A 138 13.37 -0.57 8.52
CA ILE A 138 12.23 -1.46 8.38
C ILE A 138 11.07 -0.62 7.87
N LEU A 139 10.39 -1.07 6.83
CA LEU A 139 9.24 -0.40 6.24
C LEU A 139 8.00 -1.28 6.35
N THR A 140 6.89 -0.69 6.79
CA THR A 140 5.61 -1.38 6.87
C THR A 140 4.47 -0.53 6.29
N THR A 141 3.28 -1.12 6.16
CA THR A 141 2.09 -0.42 5.69
C THR A 141 1.32 0.19 6.86
N GLU A 142 0.50 1.24 6.60
CA GLU A 142 -0.39 1.79 7.63
C GLU A 142 -1.34 0.74 8.22
N LYS A 143 -1.79 -0.21 7.39
CA LYS A 143 -2.67 -1.31 7.81
C LYS A 143 -1.99 -2.24 8.83
N ASP A 144 -0.72 -2.56 8.61
CA ASP A 144 0.05 -3.43 9.50
C ASP A 144 0.58 -2.68 10.72
N ALA A 145 0.92 -1.39 10.56
CA ALA A 145 1.34 -0.52 11.65
C ALA A 145 0.33 -0.49 12.80
N VAL A 146 -0.97 -0.37 12.50
CA VAL A 146 -2.04 -0.41 13.52
C VAL A 146 -1.99 -1.68 14.37
N ARG A 147 -1.53 -2.81 13.79
CA ARG A 147 -1.41 -4.08 14.51
C ARG A 147 -0.10 -4.21 15.27
N LEU A 148 0.93 -3.48 14.84
CA LEU A 148 2.25 -3.47 15.47
C LEU A 148 2.30 -2.51 16.66
N THR A 149 1.48 -1.45 16.71
CA THR A 149 1.51 -0.43 17.77
C THR A 149 1.28 -0.97 19.19
N LYS A 150 0.70 -2.16 19.33
CA LYS A 150 0.60 -2.84 20.64
C LYS A 150 1.96 -3.18 21.27
N PHE A 151 3.04 -3.16 20.49
CA PHE A 151 4.42 -3.36 20.92
C PHE A 151 5.19 -2.04 21.00
N SER A 152 4.51 -0.96 21.38
CA SER A 152 5.09 0.39 21.38
C SER A 152 6.42 0.50 22.11
N THR A 153 6.57 -0.20 23.22
CA THR A 153 7.81 -0.21 24.03
C THR A 153 8.97 -0.80 23.24
N GLU A 154 8.75 -1.94 22.59
CA GLU A 154 9.75 -2.69 21.83
C GLU A 154 10.10 -2.02 20.48
N LEU A 155 9.21 -1.15 20.01
CA LEU A 155 9.35 -0.44 18.73
C LEU A 155 10.04 0.92 18.86
N THR A 156 10.18 1.46 20.07
CA THR A 156 10.70 2.82 20.29
C THR A 156 12.11 3.01 19.70
N ASP A 157 12.99 2.01 19.86
CA ASP A 157 14.38 2.07 19.40
C ASP A 157 14.61 1.33 18.07
N LEU A 158 13.53 0.82 17.46
CA LEU A 158 13.62 0.10 16.20
C LEU A 158 13.31 1.06 15.04
N PRO A 159 14.16 1.21 14.02
CA PRO A 159 13.93 2.09 12.89
C PRO A 159 12.83 1.53 11.96
N LEU A 160 11.63 1.41 12.50
CA LEU A 160 10.44 0.94 11.82
C LEU A 160 9.58 2.11 11.39
N TYR A 161 9.48 2.27 10.08
CA TYR A 161 8.77 3.36 9.43
C TYR A 161 7.51 2.87 8.74
N VAL A 162 6.49 3.70 8.76
CA VAL A 162 5.19 3.45 8.13
C VAL A 162 5.14 4.21 6.81
N LEU A 163 4.84 3.51 5.72
CA LEU A 163 4.67 4.12 4.41
C LEU A 163 3.20 4.55 4.23
N PRO A 164 2.91 5.85 4.24
CA PRO A 164 1.55 6.33 4.08
C PRO A 164 1.08 6.19 2.62
N VAL A 165 -0.22 5.91 2.46
CA VAL A 165 -0.87 5.74 1.17
C VAL A 165 -1.96 6.80 1.00
N LYS A 166 -1.91 7.52 -0.11
CA LYS A 166 -2.92 8.51 -0.49
C LYS A 166 -3.55 8.16 -1.82
N HIS A 167 -4.79 8.57 -2.01
CA HIS A 167 -5.47 8.50 -3.30
C HIS A 167 -5.41 9.88 -3.98
N ARG A 168 -4.78 9.94 -5.15
CA ARG A 168 -4.78 11.14 -5.99
C ARG A 168 -5.81 10.99 -7.11
N PHE A 169 -6.64 12.02 -7.31
CA PHE A 169 -7.58 12.05 -8.42
C PHE A 169 -6.86 12.20 -9.77
N LEU A 170 -7.36 11.49 -10.77
CA LEU A 170 -6.93 11.58 -12.16
C LEU A 170 -7.99 12.38 -12.93
N PHE A 171 -7.70 13.65 -13.18
CA PHE A 171 -8.54 14.56 -13.96
C PHE A 171 -8.35 14.39 -15.46
#